data_267f1cf3253f421f5cbe99658f5aa5d2
#
_entry.id   267f1cf3253f421f5cbe99658f5aa5d2
#
_cell.length_a   1.000
_cell.length_b   1.000
_cell.length_c   1.000
_cell.angle_alpha   90.00
_cell.angle_beta   90.00
_cell.angle_gamma   90.00
#
_symmetry.space_group_name_H-M   'P 1'
#
loop_
_entity.id
_entity.type
_entity.pdbx_description
1 polymer ?
#
loop_
_entity_poly.entity_id
_entity_poly.type
_entity_poly.pdbx_seq_one_letter_code
_entity_poly.pdbx_strand_id
1 'polypeptide(L)' 'MDVMIIATNGCSHCKNLSKELDDIGVTHRIAHAEDEVELCQKLAIRHSPNLVVDGEVIYRRQPTEKELRDFFNC' A
#
# COMPACT_ATOMS: atom_id res chain seq x y z
N MET A 1 2.41 5.94 12.89
CA MET A 1 2.38 5.96 11.40
C MET A 1 1.23 5.09 10.91
N ASP A 2 0.35 5.64 10.10
CA ASP A 2 -0.77 4.90 9.55
C ASP A 2 -0.40 4.38 8.16
N VAL A 3 -0.19 3.07 8.06
CA VAL A 3 0.24 2.43 6.81
C VAL A 3 -0.92 1.61 6.26
N MET A 4 -1.27 1.89 5.00
CA MET A 4 -2.40 1.25 4.35
C MET A 4 -2.03 0.84 2.93
N ILE A 5 -2.51 -0.35 2.53
CA ILE A 5 -2.41 -0.81 1.15
C ILE A 5 -3.79 -0.68 0.54
N ILE A 6 -3.91 0.02 -0.57
CA ILE A 6 -5.16 0.08 -1.32
C ILE A 6 -5.10 -0.95 -2.45
N ALA A 7 -5.99 -1.91 -2.39
CA ALA A 7 -6.03 -3.05 -3.29
C ALA A 7 -7.29 -3.06 -4.13
N THR A 8 -7.20 -3.61 -5.33
CA THR A 8 -8.37 -3.91 -6.16
C THR A 8 -8.61 -5.42 -6.20
N ASN A 9 -9.80 -5.84 -6.62
CA ASN A 9 -10.11 -7.27 -6.75
C ASN A 9 -9.13 -7.95 -7.72
N GLY A 10 -8.65 -9.14 -7.33
CA GLY A 10 -7.74 -9.93 -8.14
C GLY A 10 -6.29 -9.45 -8.12
N CYS A 11 -5.96 -8.51 -7.26
CA CYS A 11 -4.60 -8.01 -7.15
C CYS A 11 -3.72 -8.99 -6.37
N SER A 12 -2.87 -9.75 -7.07
CA SER A 12 -1.93 -10.66 -6.43
C SER A 12 -0.75 -9.94 -5.78
N HIS A 13 -0.38 -8.78 -6.31
CA HIS A 13 0.75 -8.00 -5.78
C HIS A 13 0.46 -7.41 -4.40
N CYS A 14 -0.82 -7.20 -4.07
CA CYS A 14 -1.20 -6.67 -2.76
C CYS A 14 -0.84 -7.63 -1.63
N LYS A 15 -0.96 -8.93 -1.87
CA LYS A 15 -0.55 -9.96 -0.90
C LYS A 15 0.95 -9.96 -0.70
N ASN A 16 1.70 -9.80 -1.78
CA ASN A 16 3.17 -9.74 -1.73
C ASN A 16 3.63 -8.50 -0.96
N LEU A 17 3.01 -7.36 -1.23
CA LEU A 17 3.32 -6.13 -0.51
C LEU A 17 3.03 -6.26 0.98
N SER A 18 1.89 -6.84 1.33
CA SER A 18 1.52 -7.07 2.73
C SER A 18 2.54 -7.98 3.42
N LYS A 19 2.96 -9.05 2.76
CA LYS A 19 3.97 -9.97 3.31
C LYS A 19 5.31 -9.26 3.51
N GLU A 20 5.73 -8.45 2.56
CA GLU A 20 6.99 -7.71 2.68
C GLU A 20 6.95 -6.73 3.84
N LEU A 21 5.82 -6.05 4.06
CA LEU A 21 5.65 -5.16 5.21
C LEU A 21 5.70 -5.94 6.53
N ASP A 22 5.08 -7.13 6.58
CA ASP A 22 5.16 -7.99 7.76
C ASP A 22 6.60 -8.43 8.03
N ASP A 23 7.34 -8.77 6.98
CA ASP A 23 8.73 -9.23 7.11
C ASP A 23 9.65 -8.16 7.70
N ILE A 24 9.37 -6.89 7.45
CA ILE A 24 10.15 -5.79 8.01
C ILE A 24 9.53 -5.21 9.30
N GLY A 25 8.47 -5.84 9.80
CA GLY A 25 7.86 -5.48 11.08
C GLY A 25 6.98 -4.24 11.03
N VAL A 26 6.44 -3.89 9.87
CA VAL A 26 5.58 -2.71 9.70
C VAL A 26 4.12 -3.11 9.85
N THR A 27 3.47 -2.59 10.88
CA THR A 27 2.03 -2.78 11.06
C THR A 27 1.29 -1.98 9.99
N HIS A 28 0.34 -2.62 9.31
CA HIS A 28 -0.40 -2.02 8.22
C HIS A 28 -1.81 -2.61 8.14
N ARG A 29 -2.64 -1.97 7.33
CA ARG A 29 -3.98 -2.47 7.02
C ARG A 29 -4.17 -2.51 5.52
N ILE A 30 -5.13 -3.32 5.06
CA ILE A 30 -5.47 -3.42 3.65
C ILE A 30 -6.87 -2.87 3.48
N ALA A 31 -7.03 -1.92 2.55
CA ALA A 31 -8.30 -1.36 2.16
C ALA A 31 -8.58 -1.71 0.71
N HIS A 32 -9.84 -1.98 0.39
CA HIS A 32 -10.24 -2.27 -0.98
C HIS A 32 -10.74 -1.00 -1.65
N ALA A 33 -10.27 -0.75 -2.87
CA ALA A 33 -10.63 0.46 -3.62
C ALA A 33 -12.14 0.61 -3.77
N GLU A 34 -12.87 -0.48 -3.93
CA GLU A 34 -14.32 -0.46 -4.05
C GLU A 34 -15.03 0.03 -2.80
N ASP A 35 -14.40 -0.15 -1.62
CA ASP A 35 -14.93 0.30 -0.33
C ASP A 35 -14.45 1.72 0.01
N GLU A 36 -13.42 2.21 -0.67
CA GLU A 36 -12.78 3.49 -0.40
C GLU A 36 -12.84 4.42 -1.61
N VAL A 37 -14.01 4.51 -2.24
CA VAL A 37 -14.18 5.27 -3.49
C VAL A 37 -13.78 6.73 -3.33
N GLU A 38 -14.21 7.37 -2.25
CA GLU A 38 -13.90 8.77 -2.00
C GLU A 38 -12.39 8.99 -1.82
N LEU A 39 -11.75 8.12 -1.05
CA LEU A 39 -10.32 8.20 -0.81
C LEU A 39 -9.55 7.98 -2.12
N CYS A 40 -9.97 7.02 -2.92
CA CYS A 40 -9.36 6.76 -4.22
C CYS A 40 -9.47 7.95 -5.16
N GLN A 41 -10.60 8.64 -5.15
CA GLN A 41 -10.78 9.85 -5.95
C GLN A 41 -9.87 10.98 -5.46
N LYS A 42 -9.80 11.16 -4.14
CA LYS A 42 -8.96 12.19 -3.53
C LYS A 42 -7.47 11.98 -3.83
N LEU A 43 -7.03 10.73 -3.80
CA LEU A 43 -5.62 10.37 -4.02
C LEU A 43 -5.30 10.06 -5.48
N ALA A 44 -6.28 10.15 -6.37
CA ALA A 44 -6.15 9.84 -7.80
C ALA A 44 -5.63 8.41 -8.03
N ILE A 45 -6.13 7.46 -7.24
CA ILE A 45 -5.73 6.06 -7.35
C ILE A 45 -6.48 5.39 -8.50
N ARG A 46 -5.73 4.81 -9.44
CA ARG A 46 -6.29 4.16 -10.63
C ARG A 46 -5.84 2.72 -10.81
N HIS A 47 -4.75 2.36 -10.16
CA HIS A 47 -4.15 1.02 -10.28
C HIS A 47 -3.88 0.48 -8.90
N SER A 48 -3.49 -0.77 -8.81
CA SER A 48 -3.08 -1.40 -7.56
C SER A 48 -1.77 -2.17 -7.77
N PRO A 49 -1.00 -2.40 -6.70
CA PRO A 49 -1.21 -1.93 -5.34
C PRO A 49 -0.78 -0.47 -5.17
N ASN A 50 -1.28 0.15 -4.11
CA ASN A 50 -0.86 1.50 -3.72
C ASN A 50 -0.49 1.47 -2.24
N LEU A 51 0.67 2.02 -1.90
CA LEU A 51 1.09 2.15 -0.51
C LEU A 51 0.81 3.56 -0.04
N VAL A 52 -0.04 3.68 0.97
CA VAL A 52 -0.45 4.97 1.53
C VAL A 52 0.07 5.04 2.95
N VAL A 53 0.81 6.09 3.26
CA VAL A 53 1.36 6.31 4.60
C VAL A 53 0.91 7.70 5.08
N ASP A 54 0.22 7.71 6.21
CA ASP A 54 -0.31 8.93 6.83
C ASP A 54 -1.13 9.79 5.85
N GLY A 55 -1.88 9.13 4.97
CA GLY A 55 -2.74 9.80 4.01
C GLY A 55 -2.06 10.22 2.71
N GLU A 56 -0.79 9.90 2.53
CA GLU A 56 -0.06 10.18 1.29
C GLU A 56 0.26 8.90 0.54
N VAL A 57 0.09 8.93 -0.79
CA VAL A 57 0.49 7.81 -1.63
C VAL A 57 1.99 7.86 -1.84
N ILE A 58 2.70 6.89 -1.25
CA ILE A 58 4.16 6.81 -1.34
C ILE A 58 4.58 6.06 -2.60
N TYR A 59 3.92 4.94 -2.87
CA TYR A 59 4.16 4.15 -4.08
C TYR A 59 2.84 3.82 -4.75
N ARG A 60 2.78 4.01 -6.07
CA ARG A 60 1.61 3.66 -6.89
C ARG A 60 1.82 2.34 -7.64
N ARG A 61 2.78 1.54 -7.17
CA ARG A 61 3.14 0.24 -7.71
C ARG A 61 3.67 -0.64 -6.60
N GLN A 62 3.94 -1.90 -6.89
CA GLN A 62 4.62 -2.79 -5.95
C GLN A 62 6.06 -2.29 -5.76
N PRO A 63 6.42 -1.75 -4.59
CA PRO A 63 7.81 -1.36 -4.33
C PRO A 63 8.67 -2.60 -4.12
N THR A 64 9.99 -2.44 -4.31
CA THR A 64 10.94 -3.50 -4.00
C THR A 64 11.16 -3.57 -2.50
N GLU A 65 11.70 -4.71 -2.02
CA GLU A 65 12.05 -4.87 -0.63
C GLU A 65 13.02 -3.77 -0.16
N LYS A 66 14.00 -3.44 -1.00
CA LYS A 66 14.96 -2.39 -0.70
C LYS A 66 14.28 -1.03 -0.56
N GLU A 67 13.35 -0.71 -1.44
CA GLU A 67 12.60 0.55 -1.36
C GLU A 67 11.81 0.64 -0.06
N LEU A 68 11.18 -0.46 0.36
CA LEU A 68 10.42 -0.50 1.59
C LEU A 68 11.33 -0.32 2.80
N ARG A 69 12.47 -1.02 2.83
CA ARG A 69 13.43 -0.91 3.93
C ARG A 69 14.01 0.50 4.02
N ASP A 70 14.32 1.10 2.90
CA ASP A 70 14.85 2.46 2.85
C ASP A 70 13.80 3.46 3.35
N PHE A 71 12.56 3.32 2.93
CA PHE A 71 11.48 4.22 3.33
C PHE A 71 11.17 4.13 4.82
N PHE A 72 11.06 2.90 5.36
CA PHE A 72 10.74 2.67 6.76
C PHE A 72 11.96 2.62 7.66
N ASN A 73 13.14 2.80 7.12
CA ASN A 73 14.40 2.84 7.84
C ASN A 73 14.66 1.56 8.65
N CYS A 74 14.45 0.43 7.99
CA CYS A 74 14.65 -0.89 8.60
C CYS A 74 15.98 -1.51 8.22
#